data_9005c86b130bde8032696b8ba0716cba
#
_entry.id   9005c86b130bde8032696b8ba0716cba
#
_cell.length_a   1.000
_cell.length_b   1.000
_cell.length_c   1.000
_cell.angle_alpha   90.00
_cell.angle_beta   90.00
_cell.angle_gamma   90.00
#
_symmetry.space_group_name_H-M   'P 1'
#
loop_
_entity.id
_entity.type
_entity.pdbx_description
1 polymer ?
#
loop_
_entity_poly.entity_id
_entity_poly.type
_entity_poly.pdbx_seq_one_letter_code
_entity_poly.pdbx_strand_id
1 'polypeptide(L)'
;TPAHMVRADGYFALAATFRRVIVRTDSGRFGLFTGRRVHCVHATLAEPRAARLGLVTTRDTTRRLAGTPRHGVSVVSSAYLASAPAQFPSTVESVAALVTTPVLTGLRGSVEIDGKPAASVADEFLRANRVIP
;
A
#
# COMPACT_ATOMS: atom_id res chain seq x y z
N THR A 1 -0.93 7.62 -21.22
CA THR A 1 -1.93 6.77 -20.52
C THR A 1 -1.39 6.51 -19.13
N PRO A 2 -2.14 6.75 -18.04
CA PRO A 2 -1.67 6.46 -16.69
C PRO A 2 -1.26 4.98 -16.56
N ALA A 3 -0.11 4.73 -15.93
CA ALA A 3 0.48 3.39 -15.85
C ALA A 3 -0.47 2.31 -15.29
N HIS A 4 -1.40 2.67 -14.40
CA HIS A 4 -2.39 1.74 -13.85
C HIS A 4 -3.45 1.28 -14.86
N MET A 5 -3.64 1.99 -15.96
CA MET A 5 -4.66 1.62 -16.96
C MET A 5 -4.23 0.45 -17.84
N VAL A 6 -2.93 0.30 -18.09
CA VAL A 6 -2.35 -0.75 -18.97
C VAL A 6 -1.95 -2.01 -18.22
N ARG A 7 -2.10 -2.04 -16.92
CA ARG A 7 -1.76 -3.21 -16.11
C ARG A 7 -2.79 -4.32 -16.28
N ALA A 8 -2.37 -5.57 -16.03
CA ALA A 8 -3.25 -6.74 -16.06
C ALA A 8 -4.44 -6.65 -15.07
N ASP A 9 -4.28 -5.88 -13.99
CA ASP A 9 -5.28 -5.59 -12.95
C ASP A 9 -5.88 -4.18 -13.08
N GLY A 10 -5.66 -3.51 -14.21
CA GLY A 10 -6.08 -2.13 -14.45
C GLY A 10 -7.39 -2.00 -15.21
N TYR A 11 -7.60 -0.81 -15.80
CA TYR A 11 -8.84 -0.45 -16.50
C TYR A 11 -9.23 -1.44 -17.59
N PHE A 12 -8.27 -1.87 -18.43
CA PHE A 12 -8.60 -2.76 -19.55
C PHE A 12 -9.06 -4.14 -19.09
N ALA A 13 -8.52 -4.65 -17.99
CA ALA A 13 -9.00 -5.89 -17.39
C ALA A 13 -10.43 -5.74 -16.86
N LEU A 14 -10.75 -4.62 -16.21
CA LEU A 14 -12.10 -4.29 -15.74
C LEU A 14 -13.06 -4.10 -16.90
N ALA A 15 -12.68 -3.34 -17.93
CA ALA A 15 -13.53 -3.08 -19.09
C ALA A 15 -13.86 -4.35 -19.88
N ALA A 16 -12.96 -5.33 -19.90
CA ALA A 16 -13.21 -6.64 -20.51
C ALA A 16 -14.24 -7.48 -19.74
N THR A 17 -14.44 -7.19 -18.46
CA THR A 17 -15.33 -7.95 -17.57
C THR A 17 -16.71 -7.30 -17.43
N PHE A 18 -16.76 -5.98 -17.45
CA PHE A 18 -18.00 -5.22 -17.24
C PHE A 18 -18.45 -4.53 -18.53
N ARG A 19 -19.75 -4.60 -18.81
CA ARG A 19 -20.35 -4.00 -20.04
C ARG A 19 -20.12 -2.50 -20.16
N ARG A 20 -20.02 -1.79 -19.04
CA ARG A 20 -19.80 -0.35 -19.01
C ARG A 20 -19.00 0.03 -17.77
N VAL A 21 -17.80 0.51 -17.98
CA VAL A 21 -16.95 1.07 -16.92
C VAL A 21 -16.62 2.52 -17.29
N ILE A 22 -17.02 3.44 -16.44
CA ILE A 22 -16.63 4.84 -16.55
C ILE A 22 -15.51 5.05 -15.56
N VAL A 23 -14.31 5.29 -16.05
CA VAL A 23 -13.14 5.59 -15.21
C VAL A 23 -13.01 7.09 -15.04
N ARG A 24 -12.89 7.51 -13.81
CA ARG A 24 -12.46 8.86 -13.45
C ARG A 24 -11.07 8.79 -12.83
N THR A 25 -10.12 9.43 -13.47
CA THR A 25 -8.75 9.58 -12.98
C THR A 25 -8.65 10.92 -12.26
N ASP A 26 -8.95 10.89 -10.98
CA ASP A 26 -8.89 12.06 -10.13
C ASP A 26 -8.03 11.74 -8.91
N SER A 27 -7.17 12.66 -8.50
CA SER A 27 -6.44 12.60 -7.24
C SER A 27 -7.38 12.55 -6.03
N GLY A 28 -8.59 13.11 -6.18
CA GLY A 28 -9.67 13.11 -5.20
C GLY A 28 -10.56 11.86 -5.19
N ARG A 29 -10.09 10.70 -5.64
CA ARG A 29 -10.92 9.47 -5.79
C ARG A 29 -11.78 9.12 -4.56
N PHE A 30 -11.27 9.31 -3.36
CA PHE A 30 -12.03 9.06 -2.13
C PHE A 30 -13.09 10.14 -1.89
N GLY A 31 -12.84 11.40 -2.26
CA GLY A 31 -13.84 12.47 -2.24
C GLY A 31 -14.99 12.19 -3.21
N LEU A 32 -14.72 11.64 -4.40
CA LEU A 32 -15.77 11.23 -5.33
C LEU A 32 -16.62 10.08 -4.75
N PHE A 33 -16.00 9.16 -4.02
CA PHE A 33 -16.70 8.05 -3.38
C PHE A 33 -17.58 8.56 -2.22
N THR A 34 -17.03 9.34 -1.30
CA THR A 34 -17.78 9.91 -0.17
C THR A 34 -18.89 10.85 -0.62
N GLY A 35 -18.68 11.58 -1.71
CA GLY A 35 -19.70 12.39 -2.37
C GLY A 35 -20.73 11.60 -3.20
N ARG A 36 -20.71 10.26 -3.13
CA ARG A 36 -21.62 9.35 -3.87
C ARG A 36 -21.61 9.53 -5.39
N ARG A 37 -20.53 10.07 -5.94
CA ARG A 37 -20.35 10.28 -7.39
C ARG A 37 -19.78 9.06 -8.10
N VAL A 38 -19.20 8.13 -7.34
CA VAL A 38 -18.75 6.80 -7.80
C VAL A 38 -19.11 5.75 -6.75
N HIS A 39 -19.31 4.51 -7.18
CA HIS A 39 -19.70 3.39 -6.31
C HIS A 39 -18.51 2.57 -5.85
N CYS A 40 -17.40 2.62 -6.57
CA CYS A 40 -16.19 1.87 -6.28
C CYS A 40 -14.96 2.76 -6.47
N VAL A 41 -13.92 2.51 -5.70
CA VAL A 41 -12.62 3.12 -5.88
C VAL A 41 -11.55 2.03 -5.97
N HIS A 42 -10.56 2.25 -6.81
CA HIS A 42 -9.37 1.41 -6.82
C HIS A 42 -8.41 1.88 -5.72
N ALA A 43 -7.99 0.95 -4.87
CA ALA A 43 -7.04 1.20 -3.80
C ALA A 43 -6.11 0.01 -3.61
N THR A 44 -4.96 0.23 -2.99
CA THR A 44 -4.10 -0.85 -2.50
C THR A 44 -4.63 -1.37 -1.16
N LEU A 45 -4.27 -2.60 -0.76
CA LEU A 45 -4.67 -3.13 0.53
C LEU A 45 -4.11 -2.32 1.71
N ALA A 46 -2.97 -1.65 1.52
CA ALA A 46 -2.36 -0.76 2.52
C ALA A 46 -2.76 0.71 2.35
N GLU A 47 -3.92 0.98 1.75
CA GLU A 47 -4.44 2.35 1.59
C GLU A 47 -5.13 2.82 2.89
N PRO A 48 -4.54 3.78 3.63
CA PRO A 48 -5.05 4.16 4.94
C PRO A 48 -6.42 4.85 4.87
N ARG A 49 -6.71 5.57 3.79
CA ARG A 49 -8.02 6.22 3.61
C ARG A 49 -9.13 5.20 3.41
N ALA A 50 -8.86 4.09 2.72
CA ALA A 50 -9.83 3.01 2.57
C ALA A 50 -10.18 2.40 3.94
N ALA A 51 -9.18 2.13 4.76
CA ALA A 51 -9.36 1.63 6.12
C ALA A 51 -10.13 2.63 7.01
N ARG A 52 -9.76 3.92 6.97
CA ARG A 52 -10.40 4.97 7.77
C ARG A 52 -11.88 5.17 7.39
N LEU A 53 -12.24 4.98 6.15
CA LEU A 53 -13.62 5.08 5.65
C LEU A 53 -14.40 3.77 5.82
N GLY A 54 -13.81 2.73 6.39
CA GLY A 54 -14.47 1.45 6.57
C GLY A 54 -14.89 0.79 5.27
N LEU A 55 -14.11 0.97 4.18
CA LEU A 55 -14.49 0.45 2.88
C LEU A 55 -14.34 -1.06 2.85
N VAL A 56 -15.35 -1.72 2.25
CA VAL A 56 -15.33 -3.16 2.03
C VAL A 56 -14.61 -3.48 0.73
N THR A 57 -13.64 -4.38 0.79
CA THR A 57 -12.98 -4.90 -0.42
C THR A 57 -13.88 -5.93 -1.10
N THR A 58 -14.07 -5.78 -2.40
CA THR A 58 -14.76 -6.77 -3.21
C THR A 58 -13.83 -7.96 -3.50
N ARG A 59 -14.38 -9.16 -3.44
CA ARG A 59 -13.62 -10.37 -3.77
C ARG A 59 -13.60 -10.58 -5.28
N ASP A 60 -12.42 -10.72 -5.86
CA ASP A 60 -12.26 -11.15 -7.25
C ASP A 60 -12.46 -12.66 -7.35
N THR A 61 -13.70 -13.08 -7.60
CA THR A 61 -14.05 -14.50 -7.78
C THR A 61 -13.54 -15.08 -9.10
N THR A 62 -13.23 -14.23 -10.07
CA THR A 62 -12.76 -14.65 -11.39
C THR A 62 -11.23 -14.76 -11.47
N ARG A 63 -10.52 -14.28 -10.47
CA ARG A 63 -9.06 -14.14 -10.42
C ARG A 63 -8.47 -13.33 -11.60
N ARG A 64 -9.28 -12.57 -12.30
CA ARG A 64 -8.85 -11.72 -13.42
C ARG A 64 -8.18 -10.44 -12.96
N LEU A 65 -8.53 -9.98 -11.76
CA LEU A 65 -7.93 -8.81 -11.12
C LEU A 65 -6.84 -9.21 -10.11
N ALA A 66 -6.63 -10.50 -9.90
CA ALA A 66 -5.56 -11.02 -9.07
C ALA A 66 -4.21 -10.68 -9.74
N GLY A 67 -3.82 -9.44 -9.60
CA GLY A 67 -2.53 -8.96 -10.01
C GLY A 67 -1.41 -9.71 -9.28
N THR A 68 -0.21 -9.63 -9.79
CA THR A 68 0.99 -10.16 -9.13
C THR A 68 1.03 -9.63 -7.69
N PRO A 69 1.18 -10.50 -6.68
CA PRO A 69 1.32 -10.06 -5.31
C PRO A 69 2.39 -8.97 -5.21
N ARG A 70 2.06 -7.87 -4.57
CA ARG A 70 3.01 -6.79 -4.37
C ARG A 70 3.60 -6.93 -2.98
N HIS A 71 4.85 -7.32 -2.96
CA HIS A 71 5.63 -7.36 -1.74
C HIS A 71 6.54 -6.13 -1.70
N GLY A 72 6.59 -5.45 -0.56
CA GLY A 72 7.70 -4.54 -0.26
C GLY A 72 8.94 -5.39 -0.01
N VAL A 73 10.02 -5.09 -0.70
CA VAL A 73 11.31 -5.74 -0.48
C VAL A 73 12.37 -4.70 -0.16
N SER A 74 13.24 -5.03 0.77
CA SER A 74 14.43 -4.22 1.05
C SER A 74 15.51 -4.57 0.02
N VAL A 75 16.03 -3.56 -0.68
CA VAL A 75 17.10 -3.71 -1.66
C VAL A 75 18.35 -3.02 -1.12
N VAL A 76 19.43 -3.75 -1.00
CA VAL A 76 20.72 -3.26 -0.50
C VAL A 76 21.80 -3.56 -1.53
N SER A 77 22.71 -2.61 -1.78
CA SER A 77 23.82 -2.87 -2.67
C SER A 77 24.79 -3.89 -2.05
N SER A 78 25.35 -4.78 -2.87
CA SER A 78 26.35 -5.75 -2.42
C SER A 78 27.60 -5.09 -1.84
N ALA A 79 28.01 -3.94 -2.36
CA ALA A 79 29.13 -3.18 -1.86
C ALA A 79 28.86 -2.66 -0.44
N TYR A 80 27.67 -2.12 -0.17
CA TYR A 80 27.30 -1.70 1.19
C TYR A 80 27.22 -2.91 2.13
N LEU A 81 26.61 -4.01 1.69
CA LEU A 81 26.45 -5.21 2.51
C LEU A 81 27.81 -5.79 2.95
N ALA A 82 28.82 -5.72 2.09
CA ALA A 82 30.18 -6.19 2.42
C ALA A 82 30.86 -5.34 3.51
N SER A 83 30.46 -4.09 3.69
CA SER A 83 31.02 -3.18 4.71
C SER A 83 30.10 -2.93 5.91
N ALA A 84 28.87 -3.41 5.84
CA ALA A 84 27.87 -3.22 6.89
C ALA A 84 28.23 -4.08 8.14
N PRO A 85 27.77 -3.65 9.33
CA PRO A 85 27.87 -4.47 10.54
C PRO A 85 27.24 -5.84 10.33
N ALA A 86 27.82 -6.89 10.93
CA ALA A 86 27.36 -8.28 10.75
C ALA A 86 25.88 -8.49 11.10
N GLN A 87 25.34 -7.72 12.05
CA GLN A 87 23.95 -7.78 12.46
C GLN A 87 22.97 -7.05 11.50
N PHE A 88 23.47 -6.28 10.51
CA PHE A 88 22.62 -5.48 9.64
C PHE A 88 21.56 -6.31 8.89
N PRO A 89 21.89 -7.45 8.24
CA PRO A 89 20.88 -8.24 7.55
C PRO A 89 19.76 -8.73 8.47
N SER A 90 20.11 -9.30 9.61
CA SER A 90 19.13 -9.81 10.59
C SER A 90 18.26 -8.69 11.19
N THR A 91 18.80 -7.50 11.37
CA THR A 91 18.01 -6.34 11.81
C THR A 91 16.99 -5.94 10.76
N VAL A 92 17.39 -5.87 9.47
CA VAL A 92 16.49 -5.55 8.37
C VAL A 92 15.38 -6.60 8.23
N GLU A 93 15.72 -7.88 8.33
CA GLU A 93 14.75 -8.98 8.29
C GLU A 93 13.75 -8.91 9.46
N SER A 94 14.23 -8.61 10.67
CA SER A 94 13.39 -8.43 11.85
C SER A 94 12.41 -7.28 11.68
N VAL A 95 12.85 -6.14 11.14
CA VAL A 95 11.97 -5.01 10.82
C VAL A 95 10.94 -5.40 9.75
N ALA A 96 11.40 -6.07 8.68
CA ALA A 96 10.51 -6.49 7.59
C ALA A 96 9.42 -7.45 8.08
N ALA A 97 9.73 -8.35 9.01
CA ALA A 97 8.75 -9.26 9.61
C ALA A 97 7.67 -8.53 10.44
N LEU A 98 8.00 -7.39 11.03
CA LEU A 98 7.04 -6.57 11.79
C LEU A 98 6.10 -5.76 10.90
N VAL A 99 6.52 -5.41 9.68
CA VAL A 99 5.77 -4.55 8.77
C VAL A 99 4.75 -5.36 7.96
N THR A 100 3.71 -5.83 8.63
CA THR A 100 2.55 -6.46 7.97
C THR A 100 1.68 -5.41 7.25
N THR A 101 0.76 -5.85 6.38
CA THR A 101 -0.17 -4.93 5.69
C THR A 101 -0.98 -4.06 6.66
N PRO A 102 -1.58 -4.59 7.76
CA PRO A 102 -2.26 -3.74 8.73
C PRO A 102 -1.35 -2.72 9.41
N VAL A 103 -0.14 -3.14 9.80
CA VAL A 103 0.86 -2.25 10.41
C VAL A 103 1.24 -1.13 9.44
N LEU A 104 1.57 -1.48 8.20
CA LEU A 104 1.91 -0.48 7.17
C LEU A 104 0.75 0.49 6.92
N THR A 105 -0.48 0.00 6.92
CA THR A 105 -1.68 0.84 6.77
C THR A 105 -1.79 1.85 7.91
N GLY A 106 -1.55 1.41 9.15
CA GLY A 106 -1.55 2.29 10.33
C GLY A 106 -0.44 3.35 10.28
N LEU A 107 0.80 2.94 10.01
CA LEU A 107 1.94 3.86 9.88
C LEU A 107 1.71 4.91 8.79
N ARG A 108 1.24 4.49 7.62
CA ARG A 108 0.88 5.39 6.53
C ARG A 108 -0.27 6.32 6.92
N GLY A 109 -1.25 5.82 7.67
CA GLY A 109 -2.36 6.64 8.19
C GLY A 109 -1.85 7.78 9.06
N SER A 110 -0.92 7.50 9.96
CA SER A 110 -0.31 8.52 10.81
C SER A 110 0.42 9.61 10.01
N VAL A 111 1.10 9.23 8.91
CA VAL A 111 1.80 10.19 8.04
C VAL A 111 0.82 10.90 7.08
N GLU A 112 0.01 10.16 6.33
CA GLU A 112 -0.75 10.70 5.20
C GLU A 112 -2.08 11.36 5.60
N ILE A 113 -2.65 10.97 6.74
CA ILE A 113 -3.94 11.49 7.23
C ILE A 113 -3.74 12.39 8.44
N ASP A 114 -2.97 11.92 9.44
CA ASP A 114 -2.79 12.63 10.70
C ASP A 114 -1.65 13.69 10.60
N GLY A 115 -0.89 13.69 9.50
CA GLY A 115 0.14 14.68 9.19
C GLY A 115 1.41 14.57 10.04
N LYS A 116 1.63 13.45 10.72
CA LYS A 116 2.84 13.23 11.52
C LYS A 116 4.08 13.11 10.61
N PRO A 117 5.25 13.62 11.04
CA PRO A 117 6.51 13.40 10.32
C PRO A 117 6.82 11.91 10.21
N ALA A 118 7.16 11.44 9.01
CA ALA A 118 7.44 10.02 8.76
C ALA A 118 8.57 9.47 9.64
N ALA A 119 9.61 10.29 9.90
CA ALA A 119 10.72 9.91 10.77
C ALA A 119 10.25 9.66 12.21
N SER A 120 9.36 10.51 12.75
CA SER A 120 8.82 10.33 14.10
C SER A 120 7.96 9.06 14.20
N VAL A 121 7.13 8.80 13.19
CA VAL A 121 6.30 7.60 13.13
C VAL A 121 7.18 6.34 13.07
N ALA A 122 8.25 6.37 12.29
CA ALA A 122 9.19 5.27 12.21
C ALA A 122 9.95 5.05 13.53
N ASP A 123 10.42 6.11 14.17
CA ASP A 123 11.12 6.03 15.46
C ASP A 123 10.21 5.46 16.55
N GLU A 124 8.97 5.98 16.68
CA GLU A 124 7.96 5.46 17.62
C GLU A 124 7.71 3.96 17.37
N PHE A 125 7.55 3.55 16.12
CA PHE A 125 7.32 2.16 15.76
C PHE A 125 8.51 1.26 16.13
N LEU A 126 9.74 1.67 15.81
CA LEU A 126 10.93 0.88 16.08
C LEU A 126 11.20 0.74 17.57
N ARG A 127 10.99 1.82 18.37
CA ARG A 127 11.08 1.77 19.83
C ARG A 127 10.02 0.89 20.46
N ALA A 128 8.77 1.03 20.03
CA ALA A 128 7.66 0.22 20.53
C ALA A 128 7.88 -1.28 20.31
N ASN A 129 8.59 -1.65 19.24
CA ASN A 129 8.96 -3.02 18.92
C ASN A 129 10.36 -3.42 19.41
N ARG A 130 11.04 -2.57 20.19
CA ARG A 130 12.39 -2.82 20.76
C ARG A 130 13.45 -3.11 19.71
N VAL A 131 13.34 -2.56 18.52
CA VAL A 131 14.35 -2.67 17.45
C VAL A 131 15.48 -1.71 17.70
N ILE A 132 15.16 -0.55 18.25
CA ILE A 132 16.10 0.48 18.69
C ILE A 132 15.84 0.84 20.16
N PRO A 133 16.85 1.33 20.91
CA PRO A 133 16.72 1.74 22.31
C PRO A 133 15.79 2.94 22.51
#